data_da173cdaf4365d556d75676c7aad4899
#
_entry.id   da173cdaf4365d556d75676c7aad4899
#
_cell.length_a   1.000
_cell.length_b   1.000
_cell.length_c   1.000
_cell.angle_alpha   90.00
_cell.angle_beta   90.00
_cell.angle_gamma   90.00
#
_symmetry.space_group_name_H-M   'P 1'
#
loop_
_entity.id
_entity.type
_entity.pdbx_description
1 polymer ?
#
loop_
_entity_poly.entity_id
_entity_poly.type
_entity_poly.pdbx_seq_one_letter_code
_entity_poly.pdbx_strand_id
1 'polypeptide(L)'
;AMAAYLREVQRHPLLSPEATKELAIRFQETQDPAVAARLVTANLRLVVKIAYEYRRAYKNIMDLVQEGNIGLMQAVKRYDPYRGVKLSSYAAWWIRAYILRFILNNWRLVKLGTTQAQRKLFFNLRKQRAELESRGIEPSHAEIARRLNVSEAEVAEMDVRLSSSEGSLDAPVGDSDGKSVARIDLVATTNAGPETL
;
A
#
# COMPACT_ATOMS: atom_id res chain seq x y z
N ALA A 1 -13.14 -16.91 -0.98
CA ALA A 1 -13.41 -15.62 -1.64
C ALA A 1 -12.51 -15.41 -2.87
N MET A 2 -11.17 -15.46 -2.74
CA MET A 2 -10.24 -15.18 -3.85
C MET A 2 -10.40 -16.10 -5.07
N ALA A 3 -10.55 -17.41 -4.88
CA ALA A 3 -10.74 -18.35 -5.98
C ALA A 3 -12.04 -18.12 -6.77
N ALA A 4 -13.11 -17.69 -6.11
CA ALA A 4 -14.37 -17.33 -6.76
C ALA A 4 -14.21 -16.04 -7.60
N TYR A 5 -13.53 -15.03 -7.05
CA TYR A 5 -13.21 -13.79 -7.74
C TYR A 5 -12.36 -14.05 -9.00
N LEU A 6 -11.30 -14.87 -8.89
CA LEU A 6 -10.45 -15.21 -10.03
C LEU A 6 -11.21 -15.91 -11.15
N ARG A 7 -12.12 -16.83 -10.80
CA ARG A 7 -13.00 -17.48 -11.79
C ARG A 7 -13.89 -16.48 -12.53
N GLU A 8 -14.44 -15.51 -11.79
CA GLU A 8 -15.26 -14.47 -12.41
C GLU A 8 -14.45 -13.55 -13.32
N VAL A 9 -13.27 -13.10 -12.86
CA VAL A 9 -12.35 -12.29 -13.67
C VAL A 9 -11.95 -13.00 -14.99
N GLN A 10 -11.80 -14.33 -14.96
CA GLN A 10 -11.45 -15.11 -16.15
C GLN A 10 -12.58 -15.18 -17.20
N ARG A 11 -13.82 -14.95 -16.83
CA ARG A 11 -14.95 -14.92 -17.76
C ARG A 11 -14.94 -13.69 -18.67
N HIS A 12 -14.30 -12.61 -18.24
CA HIS A 12 -14.21 -11.40 -19.04
C HIS A 12 -13.09 -11.52 -20.09
N PRO A 13 -13.42 -11.36 -21.39
CA PRO A 13 -12.43 -11.46 -22.46
C PRO A 13 -11.45 -10.29 -22.40
N LEU A 14 -10.21 -10.56 -22.81
CA LEU A 14 -9.24 -9.50 -23.03
C LEU A 14 -9.64 -8.72 -24.29
N LEU A 15 -9.43 -7.42 -24.27
CA LEU A 15 -9.63 -6.54 -25.42
C LEU A 15 -8.32 -6.40 -26.21
N SER A 16 -8.44 -6.36 -27.54
CA SER A 16 -7.31 -5.98 -28.40
C SER A 16 -6.93 -4.51 -28.16
N PRO A 17 -5.70 -4.09 -28.51
CA PRO A 17 -5.31 -2.69 -28.43
C PRO A 17 -6.24 -1.76 -29.20
N GLU A 18 -6.69 -2.18 -30.38
CA GLU A 18 -7.60 -1.45 -31.26
C GLU A 18 -8.98 -1.29 -30.62
N ALA A 19 -9.57 -2.38 -30.14
CA ALA A 19 -10.85 -2.38 -29.43
C ALA A 19 -10.80 -1.55 -28.15
N THR A 20 -9.68 -1.59 -27.42
CA THR A 20 -9.45 -0.77 -26.23
C THR A 20 -9.46 0.71 -26.57
N LYS A 21 -8.77 1.10 -27.66
CA LYS A 21 -8.71 2.49 -28.12
C LYS A 21 -10.09 2.98 -28.56
N GLU A 22 -10.80 2.19 -29.35
CA GLU A 22 -12.16 2.51 -29.82
C GLU A 22 -13.13 2.73 -28.64
N LEU A 23 -13.13 1.81 -27.66
CA LEU A 23 -13.95 1.96 -26.46
C LEU A 23 -13.54 3.18 -25.63
N ALA A 24 -12.25 3.49 -25.54
CA ALA A 24 -11.78 4.66 -24.80
C ALA A 24 -12.21 5.98 -25.47
N ILE A 25 -12.16 6.06 -26.81
CA ILE A 25 -12.68 7.20 -27.58
C ILE A 25 -14.18 7.36 -27.32
N ARG A 26 -14.92 6.25 -27.50
CA ARG A 26 -16.37 6.24 -27.25
C ARG A 26 -16.72 6.67 -25.83
N PHE A 27 -15.93 6.23 -24.84
CA PHE A 27 -16.15 6.64 -23.45
C PHE A 27 -15.90 8.15 -23.25
N GLN A 28 -14.89 8.74 -23.89
CA GLN A 28 -14.66 10.18 -23.82
C GLN A 28 -15.83 10.99 -24.40
N GLU A 29 -16.42 10.52 -25.50
CA GLU A 29 -17.52 11.20 -26.17
C GLU A 29 -18.85 11.06 -25.44
N THR A 30 -19.15 9.85 -24.93
CA THR A 30 -20.49 9.52 -24.39
C THR A 30 -20.57 9.56 -22.89
N GLN A 31 -19.42 9.39 -22.17
CA GLN A 31 -19.36 9.19 -20.71
C GLN A 31 -20.25 8.02 -20.25
N ASP A 32 -20.52 7.03 -21.12
CA ASP A 32 -21.38 5.90 -20.87
C ASP A 32 -20.74 4.94 -19.84
N PRO A 33 -21.38 4.72 -18.67
CA PRO A 33 -20.89 3.80 -17.65
C PRO A 33 -20.71 2.37 -18.14
N ALA A 34 -21.51 1.91 -19.11
CA ALA A 34 -21.40 0.58 -19.68
C ALA A 34 -20.10 0.39 -20.47
N VAL A 35 -19.67 1.41 -21.20
CA VAL A 35 -18.39 1.43 -21.90
C VAL A 35 -17.23 1.41 -20.93
N ALA A 36 -17.29 2.23 -19.88
CA ALA A 36 -16.30 2.23 -18.81
C ALA A 36 -16.21 0.85 -18.12
N ALA A 37 -17.34 0.23 -17.81
CA ALA A 37 -17.39 -1.10 -17.22
C ALA A 37 -16.68 -2.17 -18.07
N ARG A 38 -16.85 -2.13 -19.41
CA ARG A 38 -16.12 -3.03 -20.32
C ARG A 38 -14.62 -2.82 -20.29
N LEU A 39 -14.15 -1.57 -20.25
CA LEU A 39 -12.71 -1.25 -20.14
C LEU A 39 -12.14 -1.74 -18.80
N VAL A 40 -12.88 -1.55 -17.71
CA VAL A 40 -12.46 -2.00 -16.38
C VAL A 40 -12.42 -3.53 -16.31
N THR A 41 -13.51 -4.22 -16.67
CA THR A 41 -13.60 -5.68 -16.56
C THR A 41 -12.56 -6.41 -17.40
N ALA A 42 -12.22 -5.90 -18.57
CA ALA A 42 -11.16 -6.46 -19.42
C ALA A 42 -9.75 -6.32 -18.80
N ASN A 43 -9.56 -5.40 -17.85
CA ASN A 43 -8.27 -5.13 -17.22
C ASN A 43 -8.17 -5.64 -15.76
N LEU A 44 -9.18 -6.33 -15.23
CA LEU A 44 -9.15 -6.85 -13.84
C LEU A 44 -7.99 -7.84 -13.60
N ARG A 45 -7.59 -8.61 -14.63
CA ARG A 45 -6.42 -9.50 -14.54
C ARG A 45 -5.13 -8.75 -14.29
N LEU A 46 -4.99 -7.54 -14.83
CA LEU A 46 -3.84 -6.68 -14.59
C LEU A 46 -3.78 -6.25 -13.12
N VAL A 47 -4.94 -5.90 -12.52
CA VAL A 47 -5.02 -5.55 -11.11
C VAL A 47 -4.58 -6.70 -10.23
N VAL A 48 -5.10 -7.91 -10.49
CA VAL A 48 -4.70 -9.12 -9.75
C VAL A 48 -3.18 -9.34 -9.84
N LYS A 49 -2.62 -9.27 -11.05
CA LYS A 49 -1.17 -9.45 -11.27
C LYS A 49 -0.36 -8.47 -10.43
N ILE A 50 -0.72 -7.18 -10.46
CA ILE A 50 -0.01 -6.15 -9.71
C ILE A 50 -0.20 -6.34 -8.19
N ALA A 51 -1.41 -6.67 -7.71
CA ALA A 51 -1.66 -6.91 -6.30
C ALA A 51 -0.78 -8.07 -5.75
N TYR A 52 -0.56 -9.11 -6.55
CA TYR A 52 0.33 -10.22 -6.17
C TYR A 52 1.79 -9.81 -6.00
N GLU A 53 2.27 -8.75 -6.64
CA GLU A 53 3.63 -8.21 -6.42
C GLU A 53 3.80 -7.75 -4.97
N TYR A 54 2.73 -7.26 -4.34
CA TYR A 54 2.71 -6.72 -2.97
C TYR A 54 2.22 -7.69 -1.89
N ARG A 55 1.97 -8.98 -2.21
CA ARG A 55 1.43 -9.97 -1.26
C ARG A 55 2.24 -10.16 0.02
N ARG A 56 3.55 -9.85 -0.01
CA ARG A 56 4.43 -9.94 1.17
C ARG A 56 4.31 -8.72 2.09
N ALA A 57 3.81 -7.60 1.58
CA ALA A 57 3.68 -6.36 2.33
C ALA A 57 2.35 -6.27 3.10
N TYR A 58 1.32 -7.00 2.67
CA TYR A 58 -0.01 -6.97 3.28
C TYR A 58 -0.68 -8.34 3.22
N LYS A 59 -1.28 -8.77 4.35
CA LYS A 59 -1.78 -10.15 4.51
C LYS A 59 -2.99 -10.47 3.63
N ASN A 60 -3.94 -9.52 3.51
CA ASN A 60 -5.16 -9.74 2.75
C ASN A 60 -5.02 -9.23 1.32
N ILE A 61 -4.74 -10.13 0.40
CA ILE A 61 -4.56 -9.79 -1.01
C ILE A 61 -5.85 -9.27 -1.67
N MET A 62 -7.04 -9.66 -1.16
CA MET A 62 -8.31 -9.17 -1.68
C MET A 62 -8.48 -7.67 -1.46
N ASP A 63 -8.03 -7.14 -0.32
CA ASP A 63 -8.06 -5.71 -0.06
C ASP A 63 -7.17 -4.95 -1.06
N LEU A 64 -5.97 -5.50 -1.36
CA LEU A 64 -5.08 -4.93 -2.38
C LEU A 64 -5.71 -4.94 -3.77
N VAL A 65 -6.43 -6.01 -4.11
CA VAL A 65 -7.15 -6.12 -5.38
C VAL A 65 -8.27 -5.08 -5.45
N GLN A 66 -9.05 -4.90 -4.38
CA GLN A 66 -10.14 -3.91 -4.37
C GLN A 66 -9.60 -2.48 -4.48
N GLU A 67 -8.55 -2.14 -3.74
CA GLU A 67 -7.90 -0.84 -3.88
C GLU A 67 -7.29 -0.64 -5.29
N GLY A 68 -6.69 -1.68 -5.85
CA GLY A 68 -6.22 -1.68 -7.22
C GLY A 68 -7.33 -1.48 -8.24
N ASN A 69 -8.51 -2.07 -8.02
CA ASN A 69 -9.70 -1.86 -8.87
C ASN A 69 -10.17 -0.40 -8.83
N ILE A 70 -10.13 0.26 -7.65
CA ILE A 70 -10.43 1.69 -7.55
C ILE A 70 -9.41 2.50 -8.37
N GLY A 71 -8.13 2.17 -8.28
CA GLY A 71 -7.08 2.77 -9.10
C GLY A 71 -7.31 2.57 -10.61
N LEU A 72 -7.70 1.37 -11.03
CA LEU A 72 -8.06 1.08 -12.42
C LEU A 72 -9.25 1.92 -12.91
N MET A 73 -10.29 2.06 -12.11
CA MET A 73 -11.44 2.92 -12.46
C MET A 73 -11.03 4.39 -12.63
N GLN A 74 -10.15 4.89 -11.77
CA GLN A 74 -9.61 6.25 -11.93
C GLN A 74 -8.76 6.40 -13.20
N ALA A 75 -7.99 5.36 -13.54
CA ALA A 75 -7.22 5.35 -14.77
C ALA A 75 -8.13 5.40 -16.01
N VAL A 76 -9.17 4.56 -16.07
CA VAL A 76 -10.13 4.55 -17.18
C VAL A 76 -10.81 5.91 -17.35
N LYS A 77 -11.22 6.53 -16.23
CA LYS A 77 -11.87 7.84 -16.24
C LYS A 77 -10.99 8.96 -16.79
N ARG A 78 -9.67 8.87 -16.60
CA ARG A 78 -8.71 9.94 -16.96
C ARG A 78 -7.83 9.60 -18.16
N TYR A 79 -8.03 8.43 -18.74
CA TYR A 79 -7.22 7.96 -19.87
C TYR A 79 -7.51 8.78 -21.14
N ASP A 80 -6.44 9.22 -21.77
CA ASP A 80 -6.50 9.92 -23.07
C ASP A 80 -5.98 8.98 -24.16
N PRO A 81 -6.87 8.46 -25.05
CA PRO A 81 -6.49 7.52 -26.10
C PRO A 81 -5.65 8.12 -27.23
N TYR A 82 -5.52 9.46 -27.27
CA TYR A 82 -4.76 10.16 -28.31
C TYR A 82 -3.28 10.33 -27.97
N ARG A 83 -2.88 10.07 -26.73
CA ARG A 83 -1.47 10.19 -26.28
C ARG A 83 -0.55 9.07 -26.72
N GLY A 84 -1.02 8.07 -27.45
CA GLY A 84 -0.20 6.96 -27.94
C GLY A 84 0.27 5.96 -26.87
N VAL A 85 -0.16 6.09 -25.62
CA VAL A 85 0.16 5.17 -24.52
C VAL A 85 -0.94 4.12 -24.38
N LYS A 86 -0.57 2.86 -24.16
CA LYS A 86 -1.55 1.78 -23.91
C LYS A 86 -2.27 2.00 -22.58
N LEU A 87 -3.58 1.76 -22.54
CA LEU A 87 -4.37 1.84 -21.30
C LEU A 87 -3.78 0.98 -20.17
N SER A 88 -3.32 -0.23 -20.47
CA SER A 88 -2.72 -1.12 -19.47
C SER A 88 -1.48 -0.52 -18.81
N SER A 89 -0.62 0.15 -19.58
CA SER A 89 0.58 0.82 -19.05
C SER A 89 0.22 2.03 -18.18
N TYR A 90 -0.74 2.83 -18.63
CA TYR A 90 -1.26 3.97 -17.87
C TYR A 90 -1.96 3.53 -16.59
N ALA A 91 -2.83 2.51 -16.67
CA ALA A 91 -3.55 1.96 -15.54
C ALA A 91 -2.62 1.34 -14.48
N ALA A 92 -1.52 0.71 -14.90
CA ALA A 92 -0.56 0.11 -13.97
C ALA A 92 0.01 1.13 -12.97
N TRP A 93 0.22 2.38 -13.36
CA TRP A 93 0.65 3.44 -12.46
C TRP A 93 -0.41 3.78 -11.42
N TRP A 94 -1.66 3.92 -11.84
CA TRP A 94 -2.78 4.19 -10.95
C TRP A 94 -3.01 3.04 -9.96
N ILE A 95 -3.02 1.81 -10.46
CA ILE A 95 -3.20 0.60 -9.64
C ILE A 95 -2.12 0.54 -8.55
N ARG A 96 -0.83 0.70 -8.92
CA ARG A 96 0.27 0.71 -7.95
C ARG A 96 0.15 1.84 -6.94
N ALA A 97 -0.19 3.04 -7.40
CA ALA A 97 -0.33 4.20 -6.50
C ALA A 97 -1.42 3.97 -5.43
N TYR A 98 -2.55 3.40 -5.82
CA TYR A 98 -3.64 3.09 -4.89
C TYR A 98 -3.27 1.98 -3.91
N ILE A 99 -2.68 0.88 -4.39
CA ILE A 99 -2.20 -0.21 -3.55
C ILE A 99 -1.15 0.27 -2.55
N LEU A 100 -0.14 1.02 -2.98
CA LEU A 100 0.91 1.54 -2.10
C LEU A 100 0.36 2.51 -1.07
N ARG A 101 -0.57 3.38 -1.44
CA ARG A 101 -1.26 4.28 -0.51
C ARG A 101 -2.06 3.51 0.53
N PHE A 102 -2.77 2.46 0.11
CA PHE A 102 -3.52 1.61 1.02
C PHE A 102 -2.61 0.89 2.02
N ILE A 103 -1.53 0.26 1.54
CA ILE A 103 -0.53 -0.40 2.39
C ILE A 103 0.01 0.59 3.43
N LEU A 104 0.45 1.77 3.01
CA LEU A 104 1.00 2.78 3.90
C LEU A 104 0.02 3.21 5.00
N ASN A 105 -1.27 3.33 4.64
CA ASN A 105 -2.30 3.77 5.57
C ASN A 105 -2.80 2.67 6.52
N ASN A 106 -2.66 1.39 6.14
CA ASN A 106 -3.26 0.26 6.84
C ASN A 106 -2.23 -0.79 7.31
N TRP A 107 -0.93 -0.49 7.20
CA TRP A 107 0.12 -1.43 7.59
C TRP A 107 0.13 -1.67 9.10
N ARG A 108 -0.20 -0.63 9.88
CA ARG A 108 -0.35 -0.67 11.34
C ARG A 108 -1.54 0.15 11.81
N LEU A 109 -1.96 -0.07 13.04
CA LEU A 109 -3.04 0.67 13.69
C LEU A 109 -2.73 2.17 13.72
N VAL A 110 -1.48 2.53 14.04
CA VAL A 110 -0.98 3.91 13.96
C VAL A 110 -0.25 4.11 12.64
N LYS A 111 -0.64 5.13 11.87
CA LYS A 111 -0.01 5.46 10.59
C LYS A 111 1.44 5.86 10.77
N LEU A 112 2.35 5.20 10.05
CA LEU A 112 3.79 5.46 10.15
C LEU A 112 4.30 6.50 9.12
N GLY A 113 3.62 6.70 8.01
CA GLY A 113 4.11 7.52 6.90
C GLY A 113 3.30 8.80 6.72
N THR A 114 3.44 9.79 7.59
CA THR A 114 2.75 11.08 7.48
C THR A 114 3.51 12.08 6.62
N THR A 115 4.84 12.15 6.74
CA THR A 115 5.69 13.03 5.93
C THR A 115 6.16 12.36 4.64
N GLN A 116 6.64 13.16 3.69
CA GLN A 116 7.16 12.66 2.43
C GLN A 116 8.44 11.81 2.61
N ALA A 117 9.31 12.22 3.53
CA ALA A 117 10.51 11.48 3.89
C ALA A 117 10.17 10.12 4.54
N GLN A 118 9.23 10.09 5.46
CA GLN A 118 8.76 8.85 6.10
C GLN A 118 8.14 7.86 5.09
N ARG A 119 7.36 8.35 4.12
CA ARG A 119 6.81 7.50 3.04
C ARG A 119 7.93 6.90 2.18
N LYS A 120 8.92 7.71 1.83
CA LYS A 120 10.08 7.28 1.05
C LYS A 120 10.88 6.21 1.79
N LEU A 121 11.13 6.41 3.08
CA LEU A 121 11.81 5.47 3.96
C LEU A 121 11.01 4.18 4.14
N PHE A 122 9.71 4.25 4.34
CA PHE A 122 8.85 3.09 4.51
C PHE A 122 9.02 2.05 3.40
N PHE A 123 9.08 2.49 2.13
CA PHE A 123 9.22 1.58 0.99
C PHE A 123 10.66 1.22 0.65
N ASN A 124 11.62 2.09 0.97
CA ASN A 124 12.97 1.94 0.46
C ASN A 124 14.01 1.55 1.52
N LEU A 125 13.75 1.74 2.83
CA LEU A 125 14.74 1.51 3.88
C LEU A 125 15.30 0.07 3.83
N ARG A 126 14.42 -0.93 3.86
CA ARG A 126 14.81 -2.35 3.82
C ARG A 126 15.52 -2.72 2.52
N LYS A 127 15.07 -2.17 1.40
CA LYS A 127 15.69 -2.41 0.10
C LYS A 127 17.10 -1.84 0.05
N GLN A 128 17.30 -0.61 0.52
CA GLN A 128 18.62 0.03 0.54
C GLN A 128 19.58 -0.69 1.48
N ARG A 129 19.09 -1.14 2.63
CA ARG A 129 19.89 -1.95 3.56
C ARG A 129 20.37 -3.24 2.89
N ALA A 130 19.47 -4.02 2.31
CA ALA A 130 19.83 -5.27 1.63
C ALA A 130 20.76 -5.04 0.43
N GLU A 131 20.60 -3.95 -0.30
CA GLU A 131 21.48 -3.59 -1.41
C GLU A 131 22.90 -3.22 -0.94
N LEU A 132 23.03 -2.48 0.16
CA LEU A 132 24.31 -2.16 0.77
C LEU A 132 25.04 -3.42 1.27
N GLU A 133 24.32 -4.26 2.02
CA GLU A 133 24.82 -5.54 2.51
C GLU A 133 25.32 -6.45 1.37
N SER A 134 24.56 -6.53 0.27
CA SER A 134 24.97 -7.32 -0.90
C SER A 134 26.24 -6.83 -1.58
N ARG A 135 26.57 -5.54 -1.40
CA ARG A 135 27.81 -4.92 -1.90
C ARG A 135 28.95 -4.94 -0.89
N GLY A 136 28.74 -5.54 0.28
CA GLY A 136 29.73 -5.57 1.37
C GLY A 136 29.93 -4.20 2.05
N ILE A 137 28.98 -3.29 1.91
CA ILE A 137 29.00 -1.96 2.54
C ILE A 137 28.11 -2.00 3.78
N GLU A 138 28.64 -1.53 4.91
CA GLU A 138 27.85 -1.44 6.13
C GLU A 138 26.66 -0.46 5.94
N PRO A 139 25.42 -0.89 6.22
CA PRO A 139 24.21 -0.09 6.01
C PRO A 139 24.01 0.93 7.15
N SER A 140 24.91 1.90 7.31
CA SER A 140 24.78 2.96 8.29
C SER A 140 23.61 3.89 7.96
N HIS A 141 23.03 4.53 9.01
CA HIS A 141 21.96 5.51 8.83
C HIS A 141 22.40 6.68 7.94
N ALA A 142 23.66 7.13 8.07
CA ALA A 142 24.25 8.19 7.25
C ALA A 142 24.28 7.83 5.76
N GLU A 143 24.72 6.61 5.42
CA GLU A 143 24.77 6.16 4.01
C GLU A 143 23.37 6.03 3.40
N ILE A 144 22.42 5.50 4.16
CA ILE A 144 21.01 5.39 3.71
C ILE A 144 20.40 6.79 3.54
N ALA A 145 20.64 7.70 4.48
CA ALA A 145 20.18 9.08 4.43
C ALA A 145 20.67 9.80 3.17
N ARG A 146 21.96 9.66 2.86
CA ARG A 146 22.57 10.22 1.65
C ARG A 146 21.93 9.68 0.37
N ARG A 147 21.72 8.37 0.26
CA ARG A 147 21.11 7.73 -0.93
C ARG A 147 19.67 8.11 -1.15
N LEU A 148 18.91 8.23 -0.07
CA LEU A 148 17.49 8.57 -0.11
C LEU A 148 17.22 10.08 -0.05
N ASN A 149 18.26 10.91 0.12
CA ASN A 149 18.13 12.36 0.29
C ASN A 149 17.11 12.71 1.39
N VAL A 150 17.35 12.21 2.59
CA VAL A 150 16.60 12.45 3.83
C VAL A 150 17.60 12.69 4.96
N SER A 151 17.16 13.18 6.12
CA SER A 151 18.06 13.35 7.26
C SER A 151 18.39 12.01 7.94
N GLU A 152 19.55 11.92 8.57
CA GLU A 152 19.96 10.73 9.33
C GLU A 152 19.03 10.46 10.51
N ALA A 153 18.54 11.53 11.15
CA ALA A 153 17.58 11.44 12.25
C ALA A 153 16.26 10.78 11.80
N GLU A 154 15.75 11.13 10.61
CA GLU A 154 14.56 10.51 10.02
C GLU A 154 14.77 9.02 9.71
N VAL A 155 15.97 8.64 9.27
CA VAL A 155 16.32 7.23 9.03
C VAL A 155 16.32 6.47 10.34
N ALA A 156 16.99 6.98 11.40
CA ALA A 156 17.06 6.35 12.72
C ALA A 156 15.66 6.19 13.34
N GLU A 157 14.85 7.25 13.31
CA GLU A 157 13.48 7.20 13.81
C GLU A 157 12.63 6.15 13.07
N MET A 158 12.71 6.12 11.75
CA MET A 158 11.92 5.19 10.94
C MET A 158 12.40 3.75 11.10
N ASP A 159 13.69 3.53 11.32
CA ASP A 159 14.26 2.21 11.59
C ASP A 159 13.70 1.62 12.90
N VAL A 160 13.66 2.40 13.96
CA VAL A 160 13.03 2.01 15.25
C VAL A 160 11.55 1.70 15.03
N ARG A 161 10.82 2.56 14.32
CA ARG A 161 9.39 2.36 14.07
C ARG A 161 9.09 1.11 13.24
N LEU A 162 9.95 0.76 12.27
CA LEU A 162 9.77 -0.42 11.43
C LEU A 162 10.23 -1.71 12.09
N SER A 163 11.18 -1.65 13.01
CA SER A 163 11.71 -2.83 13.72
C SER A 163 10.83 -3.28 14.89
N SER A 164 10.15 -2.35 15.59
CA SER A 164 9.26 -2.68 16.71
C SER A 164 7.91 -3.21 16.21
N SER A 165 7.36 -4.22 16.85
CA SER A 165 5.96 -4.65 16.66
C SER A 165 5.04 -3.86 17.58
N GLU A 166 3.74 -3.81 17.23
CA GLU A 166 2.72 -3.28 18.14
C GLU A 166 2.64 -4.18 19.38
N GLY A 167 2.68 -3.57 20.56
CA GLY A 167 2.56 -4.30 21.81
C GLY A 167 1.10 -4.57 22.16
N SER A 168 0.77 -5.82 22.51
CA SER A 168 -0.56 -6.12 23.05
C SER A 168 -0.77 -5.43 24.39
N LEU A 169 -1.92 -4.78 24.57
CA LEU A 169 -2.34 -4.21 25.85
C LEU A 169 -2.73 -5.29 26.86
N ASP A 170 -3.12 -6.47 26.39
CA ASP A 170 -3.45 -7.62 27.25
C ASP A 170 -2.21 -8.41 27.67
N ALA A 171 -1.03 -8.04 27.16
CA ALA A 171 0.20 -8.73 27.53
C ALA A 171 0.48 -8.52 29.03
N PRO A 172 0.78 -9.61 29.78
CA PRO A 172 1.12 -9.49 31.18
C PRO A 172 2.44 -8.73 31.35
N VAL A 173 2.45 -7.80 32.26
CA VAL A 173 3.63 -7.05 32.72
C VAL A 173 3.79 -7.35 34.20
N GLY A 174 4.86 -7.99 34.59
CA GLY A 174 5.10 -8.27 36.01
C GLY A 174 6.20 -9.28 36.21
N ASP A 175 6.74 -9.26 37.37
CA ASP A 175 7.86 -10.05 37.79
C ASP A 175 7.40 -11.46 38.24
N SER A 176 8.36 -12.34 38.47
CA SER A 176 8.26 -13.75 38.77
C SER A 176 7.47 -14.14 40.04
N ASP A 177 6.89 -13.16 40.74
CA ASP A 177 6.21 -13.32 42.05
C ASP A 177 4.68 -13.52 41.96
N GLY A 178 4.17 -13.94 40.81
CA GLY A 178 2.79 -14.44 40.64
C GLY A 178 1.68 -13.41 40.50
N LYS A 179 1.97 -12.12 40.51
CA LYS A 179 1.00 -11.05 40.23
C LYS A 179 1.30 -10.39 38.90
N SER A 180 0.77 -10.99 37.82
CA SER A 180 0.83 -10.37 36.48
C SER A 180 -0.32 -9.36 36.35
N VAL A 181 0.02 -8.11 36.06
CA VAL A 181 -0.92 -7.04 35.72
C VAL A 181 -0.91 -6.87 34.21
N ALA A 182 -2.08 -6.71 33.59
CA ALA A 182 -2.13 -6.45 32.16
C ALA A 182 -1.53 -5.07 31.83
N ARG A 183 -0.87 -4.95 30.69
CA ARG A 183 -0.27 -3.66 30.28
C ARG A 183 -1.29 -2.54 30.22
N ILE A 184 -2.56 -2.84 29.92
CA ILE A 184 -3.65 -1.87 29.89
C ILE A 184 -3.87 -1.20 31.26
N ASP A 185 -3.65 -1.93 32.36
CA ASP A 185 -3.84 -1.43 33.72
C ASP A 185 -2.77 -0.39 34.14
N LEU A 186 -1.66 -0.36 33.37
CA LEU A 186 -0.56 0.60 33.59
C LEU A 186 -0.71 1.87 32.74
N VAL A 187 -1.70 1.90 31.82
CA VAL A 187 -1.95 3.08 30.97
C VAL A 187 -2.66 4.15 31.79
N ALA A 188 -1.98 5.29 31.97
CA ALA A 188 -2.57 6.44 32.68
C ALA A 188 -3.74 7.03 31.90
N THR A 189 -4.81 7.37 32.61
CA THR A 189 -5.90 8.18 32.04
C THR A 189 -5.49 9.64 31.91
N THR A 190 -5.94 10.30 30.85
CA THR A 190 -5.74 11.76 30.66
C THR A 190 -6.82 12.59 31.36
N ASN A 191 -7.83 11.95 31.96
CA ASN A 191 -8.87 12.65 32.70
C ASN A 191 -8.32 13.19 34.03
N ALA A 192 -8.75 14.40 34.38
CA ALA A 192 -8.46 14.97 35.67
C ALA A 192 -9.01 14.05 36.78
N GLY A 193 -8.16 13.73 37.77
CA GLY A 193 -8.57 12.93 38.91
C GLY A 193 -9.52 13.73 39.83
N PRO A 194 -10.20 13.05 40.76
CA PRO A 194 -11.12 13.71 41.70
C PRO A 194 -10.46 14.79 42.55
N GLU A 195 -9.13 14.80 42.64
CA GLU A 195 -8.36 15.82 43.39
C GLU A 195 -8.13 17.13 42.60
N THR A 196 -8.48 17.15 41.30
CA THR A 196 -8.32 18.32 40.40
C THR A 196 -9.63 19.08 40.16
N LEU A 197 -10.70 18.67 40.81
CA LEU A 197 -12.01 19.35 40.89
C LEU A 197 -12.12 20.14 42.20
#